data_464591a1e508d2f4be049a820b84e9e2
#
_entry.id   464591a1e508d2f4be049a820b84e9e2
#
_cell.length_a   1.000
_cell.length_b   1.000
_cell.length_c   1.000
_cell.angle_alpha   90.00
_cell.angle_beta   90.00
_cell.angle_gamma   90.00
#
_symmetry.space_group_name_H-M   'P 1'
#
loop_
_entity.id
_entity.type
_entity.pdbx_description
1 polymer ?
#
loop_
_entity_poly.entity_id
_entity_poly.type
_entity_poly.pdbx_seq_one_letter_code
_entity_poly.pdbx_strand_id
1 'polypeptide(L)'
;MAASLRRQNLRAKAARKFKATTNSRHGLPVAPNLLEQDFSATAPNQKWVGDITYLATGEGWLYLAVLTDLYSRKVIGWAMSERMTADMVGDALQMALWSRKMPEGVIAHSDRGSQYCSSLYQSLLTRHDLRCSMSAKGNCDDNACAESFFHSLKVEAIHGERRTTRETMRQQVFEYIELDYNRQRLHSAIGMISPGAFEARMIA
;
A
#
# COMPACT_ATOMS: atom_id res chain seq x y z
N MET A 1 -30.11 4.29 -1.45
CA MET A 1 -29.08 4.85 -0.57
C MET A 1 -28.76 6.33 -0.85
N ALA A 2 -28.40 6.76 -2.06
CA ALA A 2 -28.09 8.18 -2.37
C ALA A 2 -29.20 9.19 -2.05
N ALA A 3 -30.46 8.85 -2.30
CA ALA A 3 -31.61 9.72 -1.98
C ALA A 3 -31.85 9.87 -0.47
N SER A 4 -31.52 8.85 0.33
CA SER A 4 -31.63 8.91 1.80
C SER A 4 -30.56 9.83 2.40
N LEU A 5 -29.33 9.76 1.92
CA LEU A 5 -28.22 10.63 2.34
C LEU A 5 -28.53 12.11 2.03
N ARG A 6 -29.07 12.39 0.83
CA ARG A 6 -29.46 13.76 0.45
C ARG A 6 -30.56 14.34 1.37
N ARG A 7 -31.56 13.54 1.76
CA ARG A 7 -32.62 13.98 2.70
C ARG A 7 -32.09 14.31 4.09
N GLN A 8 -30.99 13.67 4.49
CA GLN A 8 -30.31 13.90 5.77
C GLN A 8 -29.17 14.93 5.67
N ASN A 9 -29.05 15.61 4.53
CA ASN A 9 -27.97 16.57 4.25
C ASN A 9 -26.56 15.97 4.36
N LEU A 10 -26.43 14.64 4.19
CA LEU A 10 -25.18 13.90 4.22
C LEU A 10 -24.60 13.76 2.82
N ARG A 11 -23.28 13.88 2.71
CA ARG A 11 -22.53 13.66 1.47
C ARG A 11 -21.42 12.63 1.70
N ALA A 12 -21.18 11.76 0.71
CA ALA A 12 -20.06 10.86 0.75
C ALA A 12 -18.74 11.66 0.75
N LYS A 13 -17.79 11.31 1.62
CA LYS A 13 -16.47 11.95 1.72
C LYS A 13 -15.57 11.68 0.50
N ALA A 14 -15.80 10.59 -0.23
CA ALA A 14 -14.97 10.16 -1.34
C ALA A 14 -14.98 11.16 -2.50
N ALA A 15 -13.81 11.65 -2.91
CA ALA A 15 -13.63 12.48 -4.09
C ALA A 15 -13.37 11.59 -5.33
N ARG A 16 -13.95 11.97 -6.49
CA ARG A 16 -13.92 11.17 -7.74
C ARG A 16 -12.65 11.32 -8.60
N LYS A 17 -11.60 12.01 -8.17
CA LYS A 17 -10.42 12.24 -9.04
C LYS A 17 -9.23 11.43 -8.58
N PHE A 18 -8.82 10.50 -9.45
CA PHE A 18 -7.54 9.81 -9.42
C PHE A 18 -6.51 10.57 -10.25
N LYS A 19 -5.26 10.65 -9.80
CA LYS A 19 -4.13 11.21 -10.55
C LYS A 19 -2.98 10.20 -10.48
N ALA A 20 -2.45 9.81 -11.65
CA ALA A 20 -1.28 8.93 -11.73
C ALA A 20 -0.09 9.53 -10.97
N THR A 21 0.55 8.72 -10.13
CA THR A 21 1.55 9.13 -9.13
C THR A 21 2.97 8.89 -9.61
N THR A 22 3.18 7.86 -10.43
CA THR A 22 4.50 7.35 -10.78
C THR A 22 4.85 7.60 -12.25
N ASN A 23 6.13 7.86 -12.52
CA ASN A 23 6.64 7.97 -13.88
C ASN A 23 7.21 6.62 -14.33
N SER A 24 6.49 5.93 -15.21
CA SER A 24 6.90 4.64 -15.80
C SER A 24 7.73 4.82 -17.09
N ARG A 25 8.08 6.05 -17.47
CA ARG A 25 8.88 6.34 -18.67
C ARG A 25 10.36 6.45 -18.30
N HIS A 26 11.00 5.34 -18.04
CA HIS A 26 12.44 5.23 -17.78
C HIS A 26 13.02 4.03 -18.53
N GLY A 27 14.35 3.99 -18.70
CA GLY A 27 15.09 2.89 -19.35
C GLY A 27 15.57 1.79 -18.42
N LEU A 28 15.05 1.69 -17.17
CA LEU A 28 15.45 0.67 -16.21
C LEU A 28 14.80 -0.69 -16.54
N PRO A 29 15.45 -1.82 -16.18
CA PRO A 29 14.88 -3.15 -16.36
C PRO A 29 13.54 -3.30 -15.64
N VAL A 30 12.59 -3.97 -16.29
CA VAL A 30 11.25 -4.22 -15.75
C VAL A 30 11.06 -5.74 -15.60
N ALA A 31 10.61 -6.17 -14.42
CA ALA A 31 10.32 -7.57 -14.16
C ALA A 31 9.01 -8.02 -14.85
N PRO A 32 8.84 -9.33 -15.12
CA PRO A 32 7.58 -9.86 -15.63
C PRO A 32 6.44 -9.68 -14.63
N ASN A 33 5.21 -9.62 -15.12
CA ASN A 33 4.02 -9.67 -14.26
C ASN A 33 3.76 -11.12 -13.84
N LEU A 34 4.04 -11.45 -12.59
CA LEU A 34 3.78 -12.77 -12.00
C LEU A 34 2.45 -12.81 -11.24
N LEU A 35 1.84 -11.65 -11.00
CA LEU A 35 0.57 -11.56 -10.28
C LEU A 35 -0.62 -11.84 -11.20
N GLU A 36 -0.58 -11.32 -12.46
CA GLU A 36 -1.61 -11.50 -13.49
C GLU A 36 -3.03 -11.25 -12.99
N GLN A 37 -3.20 -10.20 -12.15
CA GLN A 37 -4.45 -9.82 -11.47
C GLN A 37 -5.02 -10.91 -10.52
N ASP A 38 -4.28 -11.95 -10.23
CA ASP A 38 -4.66 -12.92 -9.20
C ASP A 38 -4.25 -12.42 -7.81
N PHE A 39 -5.15 -11.68 -7.18
CA PHE A 39 -4.99 -11.15 -5.82
C PHE A 39 -5.37 -12.16 -4.73
N SER A 40 -5.61 -13.42 -5.08
CA SER A 40 -5.85 -14.48 -4.11
C SER A 40 -4.54 -14.98 -3.51
N ALA A 41 -4.59 -15.34 -2.24
CA ALA A 41 -3.51 -16.03 -1.54
C ALA A 41 -4.13 -16.99 -0.52
N THR A 42 -3.54 -18.18 -0.37
CA THR A 42 -4.04 -19.22 0.54
C THR A 42 -3.32 -19.23 1.88
N ALA A 43 -2.20 -18.53 1.97
CA ALA A 43 -1.40 -18.39 3.19
C ALA A 43 -0.70 -17.02 3.24
N PRO A 44 -0.30 -16.53 4.43
CA PRO A 44 0.53 -15.34 4.55
C PRO A 44 1.84 -15.48 3.78
N ASN A 45 2.40 -14.35 3.35
CA ASN A 45 3.71 -14.27 2.72
C ASN A 45 3.84 -14.99 1.37
N GLN A 46 2.74 -15.25 0.66
CA GLN A 46 2.79 -15.72 -0.72
C GLN A 46 2.93 -14.58 -1.72
N LYS A 47 2.17 -13.52 -1.53
CA LYS A 47 2.11 -12.36 -2.43
C LYS A 47 2.01 -11.07 -1.63
N TRP A 48 2.95 -10.17 -1.84
CA TRP A 48 2.94 -8.81 -1.31
C TRP A 48 2.75 -7.81 -2.44
N VAL A 49 1.97 -6.76 -2.21
CA VAL A 49 1.78 -5.67 -3.16
C VAL A 49 2.29 -4.38 -2.55
N GLY A 50 3.18 -3.71 -3.28
CA GLY A 50 3.77 -2.43 -2.92
C GLY A 50 3.30 -1.29 -3.82
N ASP A 51 3.08 -0.11 -3.23
CA ASP A 51 2.77 1.12 -3.98
C ASP A 51 3.16 2.37 -3.18
N ILE A 52 3.22 3.51 -3.88
CA ILE A 52 3.54 4.82 -3.32
C ILE A 52 2.35 5.75 -3.53
N THR A 53 2.02 6.49 -2.49
CA THR A 53 1.09 7.62 -2.60
C THR A 53 1.75 8.90 -2.09
N TYR A 54 1.17 10.04 -2.46
CA TYR A 54 1.54 11.35 -1.92
C TYR A 54 0.42 11.92 -1.07
N LEU A 55 0.81 12.60 -0.01
CA LEU A 55 -0.06 13.23 0.98
C LEU A 55 0.26 14.73 0.99
N ALA A 56 -0.76 15.55 0.81
CA ALA A 56 -0.61 17.01 0.83
C ALA A 56 -0.57 17.50 2.27
N THR A 57 0.47 18.27 2.62
CA THR A 57 0.60 18.94 3.92
C THR A 57 0.72 20.44 3.75
N GLY A 58 0.67 21.21 4.82
CA GLY A 58 0.94 22.65 4.80
C GLY A 58 2.40 23.00 4.46
N GLU A 59 3.31 22.01 4.56
CA GLU A 59 4.75 22.14 4.32
C GLU A 59 5.19 21.54 2.98
N GLY A 60 4.23 21.11 2.11
CA GLY A 60 4.48 20.45 0.84
C GLY A 60 4.10 18.97 0.87
N TRP A 61 4.66 18.20 -0.06
CA TRP A 61 4.36 16.78 -0.20
C TRP A 61 5.07 15.93 0.87
N LEU A 62 4.37 14.94 1.38
CA LEU A 62 4.91 13.79 2.09
C LEU A 62 4.55 12.54 1.28
N TYR A 63 5.51 11.67 1.02
CA TYR A 63 5.32 10.42 0.29
C TYR A 63 5.22 9.26 1.27
N LEU A 64 4.34 8.32 0.97
CA LEU A 64 4.14 7.09 1.74
C LEU A 64 4.28 5.91 0.80
N ALA A 65 5.24 5.03 1.07
CA ALA A 65 5.34 3.70 0.49
C ALA A 65 4.72 2.68 1.44
N VAL A 66 3.97 1.72 0.91
CA VAL A 66 3.39 0.62 1.69
C VAL A 66 3.65 -0.71 1.02
N LEU A 67 3.70 -1.78 1.83
CA LEU A 67 3.57 -3.16 1.39
C LEU A 67 2.40 -3.81 2.12
N THR A 68 1.54 -4.47 1.37
CA THR A 68 0.35 -5.17 1.86
C THR A 68 0.45 -6.65 1.53
N ASP A 69 0.21 -7.52 2.51
CA ASP A 69 0.07 -8.96 2.29
C ASP A 69 -1.33 -9.24 1.70
N LEU A 70 -1.37 -9.86 0.52
CA LEU A 70 -2.64 -10.13 -0.17
C LEU A 70 -3.51 -11.16 0.54
N TYR A 71 -2.94 -12.02 1.36
CA TYR A 71 -3.69 -13.01 2.14
C TYR A 71 -4.64 -12.35 3.14
N SER A 72 -4.10 -11.46 3.96
CA SER A 72 -4.83 -10.83 5.07
C SER A 72 -5.24 -9.39 4.81
N ARG A 73 -4.77 -8.79 3.71
CA ARG A 73 -4.89 -7.35 3.43
C ARG A 73 -4.17 -6.47 4.45
N LYS A 74 -3.32 -7.04 5.28
CA LYS A 74 -2.55 -6.34 6.30
C LYS A 74 -1.43 -5.51 5.67
N VAL A 75 -1.30 -4.25 6.09
CA VAL A 75 -0.10 -3.47 5.81
C VAL A 75 1.01 -3.99 6.71
N ILE A 76 2.05 -4.54 6.10
CA ILE A 76 3.14 -5.26 6.76
C ILE A 76 4.45 -4.47 6.80
N GLY A 77 4.57 -3.46 5.95
CA GLY A 77 5.70 -2.55 5.92
C GLY A 77 5.29 -1.23 5.29
N TRP A 78 5.85 -0.14 5.81
CA TRP A 78 5.61 1.20 5.30
C TRP A 78 6.76 2.14 5.67
N ALA A 79 6.94 3.17 4.85
CA ALA A 79 7.91 4.24 5.11
C ALA A 79 7.40 5.56 4.54
N MET A 80 7.82 6.67 5.16
CA MET A 80 7.46 8.02 4.73
C MET A 80 8.69 8.88 4.52
N SER A 81 8.68 9.67 3.43
CA SER A 81 9.75 10.59 3.08
C SER A 81 9.21 11.88 2.45
N GLU A 82 9.99 12.95 2.55
CA GLU A 82 9.72 14.21 1.83
C GLU A 82 10.07 14.13 0.35
N ARG A 83 10.76 13.07 -0.06
CA ARG A 83 11.16 12.78 -1.45
C ARG A 83 10.79 11.36 -1.81
N MET A 84 10.33 11.16 -3.03
CA MET A 84 10.01 9.84 -3.57
C MET A 84 11.28 9.14 -4.05
N THR A 85 12.03 8.51 -3.12
CA THR A 85 13.31 7.88 -3.38
C THR A 85 13.24 6.36 -3.40
N ALA A 86 14.26 5.71 -3.93
CA ALA A 86 14.42 4.26 -3.85
C ALA A 86 14.64 3.78 -2.41
N ASP A 87 15.32 4.59 -1.57
CA ASP A 87 15.51 4.27 -0.15
C ASP A 87 14.18 4.10 0.57
N MET A 88 13.21 4.99 0.32
CA MET A 88 11.89 4.92 0.97
C MET A 88 11.17 3.59 0.69
N VAL A 89 11.20 3.09 -0.54
CA VAL A 89 10.59 1.77 -0.84
C VAL A 89 11.43 0.63 -0.28
N GLY A 90 12.75 0.81 -0.19
CA GLY A 90 13.67 -0.11 0.48
C GLY A 90 13.38 -0.23 1.98
N ASP A 91 13.16 0.90 2.67
CA ASP A 91 12.82 0.94 4.10
C ASP A 91 11.48 0.26 4.37
N ALA A 92 10.46 0.52 3.52
CA ALA A 92 9.17 -0.17 3.61
C ALA A 92 9.31 -1.69 3.44
N LEU A 93 10.12 -2.15 2.48
CA LEU A 93 10.42 -3.56 2.27
C LEU A 93 11.16 -4.17 3.46
N GLN A 94 12.17 -3.47 4.00
CA GLN A 94 12.92 -3.94 5.16
C GLN A 94 12.04 -4.09 6.41
N MET A 95 11.12 -3.14 6.63
CA MET A 95 10.12 -3.25 7.70
C MET A 95 9.21 -4.47 7.49
N ALA A 96 8.74 -4.72 6.27
CA ALA A 96 7.93 -5.88 5.94
C ALA A 96 8.68 -7.20 6.22
N LEU A 97 9.93 -7.30 5.79
CA LEU A 97 10.78 -8.46 6.04
C LEU A 97 10.94 -8.74 7.53
N TRP A 98 11.23 -7.74 8.34
CA TRP A 98 11.36 -7.90 9.79
C TRP A 98 10.05 -8.30 10.45
N SER A 99 8.95 -7.64 10.09
CA SER A 99 7.64 -7.94 10.66
C SER A 99 7.16 -9.35 10.32
N ARG A 100 7.61 -9.89 9.20
CA ARG A 100 7.26 -11.24 8.69
C ARG A 100 8.32 -12.31 8.95
N LYS A 101 9.39 -12.01 9.73
CA LYS A 101 10.48 -12.94 10.08
C LYS A 101 11.23 -13.48 8.86
N MET A 102 11.53 -12.60 7.91
CA MET A 102 12.35 -12.89 6.71
C MET A 102 11.83 -14.09 5.88
N PRO A 103 10.59 -14.05 5.36
CA PRO A 103 10.10 -15.13 4.50
C PRO A 103 10.82 -15.14 3.17
N GLU A 104 10.96 -16.33 2.58
CA GLU A 104 11.58 -16.58 1.27
C GLU A 104 10.51 -16.89 0.19
N GLY A 105 10.84 -16.71 -1.09
CA GLY A 105 10.00 -17.09 -2.21
C GLY A 105 8.76 -16.24 -2.44
N VAL A 106 8.56 -15.16 -1.67
CA VAL A 106 7.40 -14.27 -1.76
C VAL A 106 7.40 -13.52 -3.09
N ILE A 107 6.26 -13.43 -3.77
CA ILE A 107 6.08 -12.54 -4.91
C ILE A 107 5.89 -11.11 -4.39
N ALA A 108 6.87 -10.24 -4.61
CA ALA A 108 6.79 -8.82 -4.32
C ALA A 108 6.37 -8.07 -5.60
N HIS A 109 5.11 -7.69 -5.67
CA HIS A 109 4.52 -6.99 -6.82
C HIS A 109 4.45 -5.48 -6.59
N SER A 110 4.74 -4.71 -7.64
CA SER A 110 4.64 -3.24 -7.62
C SER A 110 4.28 -2.70 -9.01
N ASP A 111 4.06 -1.39 -9.10
CA ASP A 111 4.05 -0.71 -10.38
C ASP A 111 5.47 -0.64 -10.99
N ARG A 112 5.58 -0.02 -12.19
CA ARG A 112 6.86 0.18 -12.88
C ARG A 112 7.52 1.52 -12.51
N GLY A 113 7.31 2.03 -11.32
CA GLY A 113 7.99 3.23 -10.86
C GLY A 113 9.51 3.05 -10.80
N SER A 114 10.27 4.10 -11.13
CA SER A 114 11.75 4.06 -11.11
C SER A 114 12.31 3.64 -9.76
N GLN A 115 11.57 3.86 -8.67
CA GLN A 115 11.95 3.46 -7.30
C GLN A 115 12.03 1.94 -7.18
N TYR A 116 11.02 1.23 -7.69
CA TYR A 116 10.96 -0.24 -7.68
C TYR A 116 11.90 -0.88 -8.70
N CYS A 117 12.18 -0.18 -9.82
CA CYS A 117 13.14 -0.63 -10.82
C CYS A 117 14.60 -0.32 -10.43
N SER A 118 14.85 0.38 -9.32
CA SER A 118 16.20 0.75 -8.88
C SER A 118 17.05 -0.47 -8.49
N SER A 119 18.36 -0.37 -8.71
CA SER A 119 19.32 -1.42 -8.30
C SER A 119 19.28 -1.68 -6.79
N LEU A 120 19.04 -0.65 -5.97
CA LEU A 120 18.89 -0.76 -4.53
C LEU A 120 17.74 -1.70 -4.17
N TYR A 121 16.54 -1.42 -4.68
CA TYR A 121 15.35 -2.22 -4.38
C TYR A 121 15.47 -3.64 -4.93
N GLN A 122 15.96 -3.80 -6.18
CA GLN A 122 16.16 -5.10 -6.81
C GLN A 122 17.21 -5.95 -6.06
N SER A 123 18.28 -5.33 -5.56
CA SER A 123 19.29 -6.02 -4.74
C SER A 123 18.72 -6.49 -3.39
N LEU A 124 17.82 -5.72 -2.78
CA LEU A 124 17.11 -6.16 -1.56
C LEU A 124 16.23 -7.38 -1.83
N LEU A 125 15.44 -7.36 -2.91
CA LEU A 125 14.62 -8.51 -3.29
C LEU A 125 15.46 -9.77 -3.49
N THR A 126 16.54 -9.66 -4.27
CA THR A 126 17.45 -10.77 -4.54
C THR A 126 18.12 -11.30 -3.27
N ARG A 127 18.59 -10.42 -2.39
CA ARG A 127 19.25 -10.79 -1.12
C ARG A 127 18.35 -11.61 -0.21
N HIS A 128 17.05 -11.36 -0.25
CA HIS A 128 16.05 -12.01 0.61
C HIS A 128 15.21 -13.06 -0.13
N ASP A 129 15.67 -13.52 -1.30
CA ASP A 129 14.97 -14.52 -2.13
C ASP A 129 13.52 -14.15 -2.44
N LEU A 130 13.25 -12.87 -2.70
CA LEU A 130 11.92 -12.41 -3.10
C LEU A 130 11.83 -12.35 -4.63
N ARG A 131 10.71 -12.76 -5.16
CA ARG A 131 10.43 -12.77 -6.60
C ARG A 131 9.83 -11.43 -7.03
N CYS A 132 10.58 -10.66 -7.80
CA CYS A 132 10.08 -9.39 -8.34
C CYS A 132 8.97 -9.61 -9.36
N SER A 133 7.89 -8.86 -9.21
CA SER A 133 6.78 -8.81 -10.16
C SER A 133 6.36 -7.36 -10.39
N MET A 134 6.06 -6.98 -11.64
CA MET A 134 5.67 -5.61 -11.97
C MET A 134 4.43 -5.60 -12.87
N SER A 135 3.55 -4.63 -12.63
CA SER A 135 2.32 -4.42 -13.42
C SER A 135 2.61 -4.36 -14.92
N ALA A 136 1.66 -4.77 -15.75
CA ALA A 136 1.74 -4.56 -17.19
C ALA A 136 1.66 -3.07 -17.56
N LYS A 137 2.26 -2.67 -18.69
CA LYS A 137 2.26 -1.26 -19.11
C LYS A 137 0.83 -0.79 -19.38
N GLY A 138 0.42 0.26 -18.65
CA GLY A 138 -0.91 0.87 -18.83
C GLY A 138 -2.06 0.10 -18.17
N ASN A 139 -1.78 -0.94 -17.38
CA ASN A 139 -2.77 -1.67 -16.62
C ASN A 139 -2.77 -1.21 -15.16
N CYS A 140 -3.69 -0.31 -14.82
CA CYS A 140 -3.87 0.20 -13.45
C CYS A 140 -4.52 -0.84 -12.52
N ASP A 141 -5.25 -1.81 -13.05
CA ASP A 141 -5.97 -2.81 -12.23
C ASP A 141 -5.02 -3.80 -11.55
N ASP A 142 -3.76 -3.90 -12.01
CA ASP A 142 -2.74 -4.76 -11.42
C ASP A 142 -2.34 -4.37 -9.99
N ASN A 143 -2.66 -3.13 -9.54
CA ASN A 143 -2.33 -2.62 -8.21
C ASN A 143 -3.56 -2.24 -7.35
N ALA A 144 -4.75 -2.74 -7.72
CA ALA A 144 -6.03 -2.37 -7.12
C ALA A 144 -6.08 -2.54 -5.58
N CYS A 145 -5.32 -3.48 -5.02
CA CYS A 145 -5.29 -3.70 -3.57
C CYS A 145 -4.60 -2.54 -2.82
N ALA A 146 -3.46 -2.05 -3.32
CA ALA A 146 -2.79 -0.91 -2.73
C ALA A 146 -3.58 0.39 -2.95
N GLU A 147 -4.19 0.55 -4.12
CA GLU A 147 -5.07 1.68 -4.40
C GLU A 147 -6.27 1.72 -3.45
N SER A 148 -6.86 0.58 -3.13
CA SER A 148 -7.96 0.45 -2.16
C SER A 148 -7.53 0.88 -0.76
N PHE A 149 -6.33 0.50 -0.32
CA PHE A 149 -5.77 0.96 0.95
C PHE A 149 -5.59 2.49 0.95
N PHE A 150 -4.96 3.06 -0.07
CA PHE A 150 -4.76 4.51 -0.15
C PHE A 150 -6.06 5.30 -0.23
N HIS A 151 -7.07 4.76 -0.91
CA HIS A 151 -8.40 5.36 -0.91
C HIS A 151 -8.96 5.42 0.51
N SER A 152 -8.91 4.32 1.25
CA SER A 152 -9.40 4.24 2.63
C SER A 152 -8.63 5.21 3.54
N LEU A 153 -7.31 5.20 3.52
CA LEU A 153 -6.47 6.13 4.28
C LEU A 153 -6.85 7.59 4.02
N LYS A 154 -6.96 7.97 2.73
CA LYS A 154 -7.27 9.36 2.35
C LYS A 154 -8.67 9.80 2.76
N VAL A 155 -9.65 8.91 2.67
CA VAL A 155 -11.05 9.22 2.99
C VAL A 155 -11.31 9.16 4.50
N GLU A 156 -10.77 8.17 5.19
CA GLU A 156 -11.09 7.88 6.58
C GLU A 156 -10.24 8.71 7.56
N ALA A 157 -8.92 8.86 7.28
CA ALA A 157 -8.00 9.51 8.21
C ALA A 157 -7.59 10.93 7.80
N ILE A 158 -7.46 11.24 6.49
CA ILE A 158 -6.78 12.48 6.04
C ILE A 158 -7.78 13.51 5.48
N HIS A 159 -9.02 13.11 5.16
CA HIS A 159 -9.97 13.99 4.49
C HIS A 159 -10.30 15.24 5.30
N GLY A 160 -9.97 16.40 4.74
CA GLY A 160 -10.18 17.71 5.39
C GLY A 160 -8.92 18.34 6.01
N GLU A 161 -7.85 17.61 6.20
CA GLU A 161 -6.59 18.00 6.86
C GLU A 161 -5.64 18.77 5.93
N ARG A 162 -6.09 19.84 5.28
CA ARG A 162 -5.31 20.56 4.25
C ARG A 162 -4.14 21.41 4.77
N ARG A 163 -3.99 21.60 6.08
CA ARG A 163 -2.98 22.49 6.70
C ARG A 163 -2.15 21.82 7.77
N THR A 164 -2.16 20.50 7.83
CA THR A 164 -1.37 19.78 8.83
C THR A 164 0.12 19.84 8.50
N THR A 165 0.99 19.77 9.51
CA THR A 165 2.44 19.64 9.31
C THR A 165 2.78 18.24 8.82
N ARG A 166 3.98 18.06 8.27
CA ARG A 166 4.46 16.70 7.90
C ARG A 166 4.53 15.78 9.11
N GLU A 167 4.92 16.32 10.28
CA GLU A 167 5.00 15.52 11.50
C GLU A 167 3.62 15.05 11.96
N THR A 168 2.63 15.92 12.00
CA THR A 168 1.25 15.54 12.31
C THR A 168 0.72 14.53 11.33
N MET A 169 1.02 14.68 10.02
CA MET A 169 0.63 13.72 8.99
C MET A 169 1.28 12.35 9.20
N ARG A 170 2.56 12.30 9.61
CA ARG A 170 3.26 11.05 9.96
C ARG A 170 2.56 10.33 11.10
N GLN A 171 2.19 11.05 12.14
CA GLN A 171 1.48 10.50 13.29
C GLN A 171 0.10 9.96 12.88
N GLN A 172 -0.68 10.71 12.10
CA GLN A 172 -2.00 10.27 11.62
C GLN A 172 -1.91 9.00 10.76
N VAL A 173 -0.92 8.92 9.88
CA VAL A 173 -0.69 7.72 9.05
C VAL A 173 -0.29 6.53 9.92
N PHE A 174 0.61 6.74 10.88
CA PHE A 174 1.01 5.69 11.84
C PHE A 174 -0.19 5.15 12.60
N GLU A 175 -0.99 6.03 13.21
CA GLU A 175 -2.17 5.66 13.98
C GLU A 175 -3.19 4.91 13.11
N TYR A 176 -3.43 5.41 11.89
CA TYR A 176 -4.34 4.74 10.97
C TYR A 176 -3.87 3.33 10.59
N ILE A 177 -2.60 3.15 10.23
CA ILE A 177 -2.08 1.84 9.82
C ILE A 177 -2.06 0.87 11.00
N GLU A 178 -1.47 1.29 12.13
CA GLU A 178 -1.16 0.38 13.22
C GLU A 178 -2.32 0.13 14.18
N LEU A 179 -3.16 1.13 14.41
CA LEU A 179 -4.24 1.03 15.40
C LEU A 179 -5.60 0.79 14.76
N ASP A 180 -5.88 1.41 13.63
CA ASP A 180 -7.20 1.31 12.98
C ASP A 180 -7.20 0.25 11.87
N TYR A 181 -6.49 0.47 10.75
CA TYR A 181 -6.55 -0.37 9.56
C TYR A 181 -6.20 -1.84 9.86
N ASN A 182 -5.06 -2.07 10.48
CA ASN A 182 -4.59 -3.44 10.75
C ASN A 182 -5.37 -4.15 11.87
N ARG A 183 -5.88 -3.41 12.87
CA ARG A 183 -6.47 -4.01 14.08
C ARG A 183 -7.99 -3.95 14.17
N GLN A 184 -8.62 -2.93 13.59
CA GLN A 184 -10.05 -2.66 13.80
C GLN A 184 -10.86 -2.64 12.52
N ARG A 185 -10.30 -2.05 11.43
CA ARG A 185 -11.03 -1.84 10.20
C ARG A 185 -11.50 -3.15 9.57
N LEU A 186 -12.80 -3.25 9.32
CA LEU A 186 -13.42 -4.44 8.72
C LEU A 186 -13.21 -4.46 7.21
N HIS A 187 -12.83 -5.62 6.66
CA HIS A 187 -12.60 -5.82 5.23
C HIS A 187 -13.54 -6.87 4.65
N SER A 188 -14.32 -6.48 3.64
CA SER A 188 -15.25 -7.39 2.96
C SER A 188 -14.54 -8.57 2.27
N ALA A 189 -13.33 -8.34 1.73
CA ALA A 189 -12.54 -9.36 1.05
C ALA A 189 -12.07 -10.50 1.96
N ILE A 190 -12.07 -10.32 3.28
CA ILE A 190 -11.64 -11.32 4.28
C ILE A 190 -12.73 -11.61 5.31
N GLY A 191 -14.00 -11.49 4.91
CA GLY A 191 -15.13 -11.89 5.73
C GLY A 191 -15.56 -10.89 6.81
N MET A 192 -15.42 -9.59 6.55
CA MET A 192 -15.83 -8.50 7.44
C MET A 192 -15.16 -8.57 8.82
N ILE A 193 -13.88 -8.86 8.84
CA ILE A 193 -13.02 -8.79 10.03
C ILE A 193 -11.78 -7.96 9.72
N SER A 194 -11.02 -7.60 10.75
CA SER A 194 -9.78 -6.85 10.55
C SER A 194 -8.63 -7.75 10.07
N PRO A 195 -7.62 -7.20 9.37
CA PRO A 195 -6.44 -7.94 8.94
C PRO A 195 -5.75 -8.72 10.06
N GLY A 196 -5.57 -8.08 11.21
CA GLY A 196 -4.97 -8.73 12.37
C GLY A 196 -5.81 -9.86 12.94
N ALA A 197 -7.13 -9.69 13.05
CA ALA A 197 -8.03 -10.74 13.51
C ALA A 197 -8.11 -11.90 12.51
N PHE A 198 -8.01 -11.62 11.20
CA PHE A 198 -7.97 -12.65 10.17
C PHE A 198 -6.73 -13.54 10.31
N GLU A 199 -5.53 -12.95 10.48
CA GLU A 199 -4.30 -13.72 10.68
C GLU A 199 -4.32 -14.51 12.01
N ALA A 200 -4.85 -13.93 13.09
CA ALA A 200 -4.91 -14.59 14.38
C ALA A 200 -5.73 -15.89 14.38
N ARG A 201 -6.76 -15.99 13.52
CA ARG A 201 -7.57 -17.23 13.38
C ARG A 201 -6.81 -18.40 12.78
N MET A 202 -5.70 -18.15 12.08
CA MET A 202 -4.91 -19.21 11.43
C MET A 202 -3.85 -19.78 12.35
N ILE A 203 -3.59 -19.15 13.50
CA ILE A 203 -2.58 -19.58 14.49
C ILE A 203 -3.25 -20.38 15.62
N ALA A 204 -4.56 -20.30 15.72
CA ALA A 204 -5.37 -21.04 16.70
C ALA A 204 -5.84 -22.38 16.15
#